data_d52746210df65b91c037e9a042bc62fe
#
_entry.id   d52746210df65b91c037e9a042bc62fe
#
_cell.length_a   1.000
_cell.length_b   1.000
_cell.length_c   1.000
_cell.angle_alpha   90.00
_cell.angle_beta   90.00
_cell.angle_gamma   90.00
#
_symmetry.space_group_name_H-M   'P 1'
#
loop_
_entity.id
_entity.type
_entity.pdbx_description
1 polymer ?
#
loop_
_entity_poly.entity_id
_entity_poly.type
_entity_poly.pdbx_seq_one_letter_code
_entity_poly.pdbx_strand_id
1 'polypeptide(L)'
;MECVKLILSDYYRTWPEMEKKGLLYKMVHMLGALFISASFMTTFWFRILTILPPPFQKILYLNYKWVNFITGIQLPIGTKIGKGLKFPHYSCIVISKRTIIGDNCTIYQGVTLGKT
;
A
#
# COMPACT_ATOMS: atom_id res chain seq x y z
N MET A 1 -0.14 -17.67 -1.37
CA MET A 1 -0.49 -16.63 -2.33
C MET A 1 0.41 -15.42 -2.13
N GLU A 2 1.05 -15.01 -3.22
CA GLU A 2 1.99 -13.89 -3.18
C GLU A 2 1.36 -12.59 -2.70
N CYS A 3 0.16 -12.30 -3.19
CA CYS A 3 -0.54 -11.06 -2.83
C CYS A 3 -0.77 -10.94 -1.33
N VAL A 4 -1.23 -12.02 -0.70
CA VAL A 4 -1.49 -12.02 0.74
C VAL A 4 -0.19 -11.83 1.51
N LYS A 5 0.89 -12.47 1.06
CA LYS A 5 2.20 -12.31 1.70
C LYS A 5 2.70 -10.87 1.60
N LEU A 6 2.50 -10.23 0.45
CA LEU A 6 2.91 -8.85 0.27
C LEU A 6 2.09 -7.90 1.14
N ILE A 7 0.77 -8.10 1.18
CA ILE A 7 -0.11 -7.30 2.03
C ILE A 7 0.32 -7.41 3.49
N LEU A 8 0.57 -8.63 3.96
CA LEU A 8 0.99 -8.86 5.33
C LEU A 8 2.36 -8.26 5.61
N SER A 9 3.29 -8.33 4.65
CA SER A 9 4.61 -7.74 4.84
C SER A 9 4.53 -6.23 5.02
N ASP A 10 3.69 -5.56 4.22
CA ASP A 10 3.47 -4.12 4.36
C ASP A 10 2.84 -3.80 5.71
N TYR A 11 1.86 -4.62 6.12
CA TYR A 11 1.16 -4.45 7.38
C TYR A 11 2.10 -4.57 8.58
N TYR A 12 2.94 -5.61 8.60
CA TYR A 12 3.88 -5.85 9.70
C TYR A 12 4.99 -4.81 9.76
N ARG A 13 5.32 -4.17 8.66
CA ARG A 13 6.28 -3.08 8.68
C ARG A 13 5.76 -1.89 9.49
N THR A 14 4.47 -1.63 9.40
CA THR A 14 3.84 -0.55 10.17
C THR A 14 3.55 -0.97 11.61
N TRP A 15 3.16 -2.22 11.82
CA TRP A 15 2.83 -2.75 13.15
C TRP A 15 3.55 -4.08 13.38
N PRO A 16 4.85 -4.06 13.68
CA PRO A 16 5.61 -5.31 13.89
C PRO A 16 5.06 -6.19 14.98
N GLU A 17 4.48 -5.60 16.04
CA GLU A 17 3.94 -6.34 17.17
C GLU A 17 2.73 -7.20 16.80
N MET A 18 2.08 -6.89 15.70
CA MET A 18 0.89 -7.63 15.27
C MET A 18 1.21 -9.02 14.73
N GLU A 19 2.45 -9.26 14.35
CA GLU A 19 2.85 -10.58 13.84
C GLU A 19 2.61 -11.69 14.84
N LYS A 20 2.73 -11.39 16.14
CA LYS A 20 2.58 -12.35 17.21
C LYS A 20 1.14 -12.46 17.75
N LYS A 21 0.23 -11.64 17.25
CA LYS A 21 -1.15 -11.63 17.71
C LYS A 21 -1.98 -12.72 17.04
N GLY A 22 -3.07 -13.10 17.69
CA GLY A 22 -3.97 -14.11 17.15
C GLY A 22 -4.67 -13.64 15.87
N LEU A 23 -5.16 -14.60 15.09
CA LEU A 23 -5.76 -14.30 13.80
C LEU A 23 -6.96 -13.38 13.89
N LEU A 24 -7.87 -13.64 14.83
CA LEU A 24 -9.07 -12.81 14.97
C LEU A 24 -8.73 -11.38 15.35
N TYR A 25 -7.85 -11.20 16.32
CA TYR A 25 -7.40 -9.89 16.75
C TYR A 25 -6.75 -9.14 15.59
N LYS A 26 -5.89 -9.84 14.83
CA LYS A 26 -5.20 -9.28 13.68
C LYS A 26 -6.18 -8.83 12.61
N MET A 27 -7.18 -9.66 12.30
CA MET A 27 -8.16 -9.33 11.27
C MET A 27 -8.98 -8.09 11.63
N VAL A 28 -9.40 -7.98 12.88
CA VAL A 28 -10.13 -6.79 13.33
C VAL A 28 -9.26 -5.54 13.25
N HIS A 29 -8.00 -5.66 13.66
CA HIS A 29 -7.06 -4.55 13.60
C HIS A 29 -6.81 -4.12 12.14
N MET A 30 -6.64 -5.09 11.24
CA MET A 30 -6.42 -4.79 9.82
C MET A 30 -7.62 -4.09 9.21
N LEU A 31 -8.83 -4.52 9.57
CA LEU A 31 -10.04 -3.90 9.06
C LEU A 31 -10.12 -2.43 9.49
N GLY A 32 -9.83 -2.15 10.74
CA GLY A 32 -9.78 -0.77 11.24
C GLY A 32 -8.70 0.03 10.57
N ALA A 33 -7.52 -0.55 10.42
CA ALA A 33 -6.38 0.11 9.80
C ALA A 33 -6.65 0.48 8.35
N LEU A 34 -7.44 -0.33 7.64
CA LEU A 34 -7.79 -0.07 6.25
C LEU A 34 -8.54 1.25 6.08
N PHE A 35 -9.24 1.69 7.12
CA PHE A 35 -9.99 2.96 7.08
C PHE A 35 -9.27 4.10 7.78
N ILE A 36 -8.26 3.83 8.58
CA ILE A 36 -7.61 4.84 9.41
C ILE A 36 -6.17 5.12 8.99
N SER A 37 -5.42 4.09 8.63
CA SER A 37 -4.00 4.25 8.29
C SER A 37 -3.82 4.53 6.81
N ALA A 38 -3.26 5.69 6.48
CA ALA A 38 -2.98 6.05 5.09
C ALA A 38 -1.98 5.08 4.46
N SER A 39 -0.99 4.63 5.23
CA SER A 39 0.01 3.68 4.75
C SER A 39 -0.63 2.35 4.35
N PHE A 40 -1.38 1.75 5.27
CA PHE A 40 -2.00 0.45 4.98
C PHE A 40 -3.10 0.56 3.93
N MET A 41 -3.88 1.63 3.97
CA MET A 41 -4.92 1.88 2.96
C MET A 41 -4.31 1.90 1.55
N THR A 42 -3.20 2.60 1.39
CA THR A 42 -2.52 2.70 0.09
C THR A 42 -1.89 1.38 -0.32
N THR A 43 -1.13 0.74 0.56
CA THR A 43 -0.43 -0.50 0.21
C THR A 43 -1.40 -1.64 -0.04
N PHE A 44 -2.46 -1.77 0.77
CA PHE A 44 -3.45 -2.82 0.61
C PHE A 44 -4.12 -2.74 -0.77
N TRP A 45 -4.66 -1.57 -1.11
CA TRP A 45 -5.36 -1.40 -2.39
C TRP A 45 -4.42 -1.50 -3.57
N PHE A 46 -3.18 -1.02 -3.41
CA PHE A 46 -2.18 -1.16 -4.46
C PHE A 46 -1.91 -2.65 -4.77
N ARG A 47 -1.70 -3.45 -3.73
CA ARG A 47 -1.42 -4.88 -3.91
C ARG A 47 -2.61 -5.61 -4.53
N ILE A 48 -3.81 -5.31 -4.05
CA ILE A 48 -5.03 -5.94 -4.58
C ILE A 48 -5.20 -5.61 -6.07
N LEU A 49 -5.10 -4.34 -6.44
CA LEU A 49 -5.30 -3.94 -7.83
C LEU A 49 -4.22 -4.46 -8.77
N THR A 50 -3.02 -4.68 -8.26
CA THR A 50 -1.92 -5.18 -9.08
C THR A 50 -2.20 -6.59 -9.61
N ILE A 51 -2.95 -7.42 -8.86
CA ILE A 51 -3.21 -8.80 -9.26
C ILE A 51 -4.58 -9.00 -9.92
N LEU A 52 -5.44 -8.00 -9.90
CA LEU A 52 -6.79 -8.15 -10.45
C LEU A 52 -6.76 -8.17 -11.98
N PRO A 53 -7.59 -9.04 -12.62
CA PRO A 53 -7.73 -8.99 -14.09
C PRO A 53 -8.40 -7.68 -14.52
N PRO A 54 -8.18 -7.26 -15.78
CA PRO A 54 -8.61 -5.93 -16.23
C PRO A 54 -10.03 -5.51 -15.93
N PRO A 55 -11.07 -6.37 -16.09
CA PRO A 55 -12.44 -5.93 -15.81
C PRO A 55 -12.65 -5.51 -14.37
N PHE A 56 -12.12 -6.29 -13.42
CA PHE A 56 -12.25 -5.99 -12.01
C PHE A 56 -11.32 -4.85 -11.58
N GLN A 57 -10.14 -4.77 -12.18
CA GLN A 57 -9.22 -3.69 -11.92
C GLN A 57 -9.83 -2.34 -12.28
N LYS A 58 -10.52 -2.27 -13.41
CA LYS A 58 -11.16 -1.02 -13.84
C LYS A 58 -12.24 -0.57 -12.88
N ILE A 59 -13.04 -1.51 -12.36
CA ILE A 59 -14.11 -1.20 -11.42
C ILE A 59 -13.54 -0.63 -10.13
N LEU A 60 -12.49 -1.24 -9.60
CA LEU A 60 -11.90 -0.82 -8.33
C LEU A 60 -10.88 0.31 -8.49
N TYR A 61 -10.51 0.62 -9.73
CA TYR A 61 -9.54 1.69 -9.97
C TYR A 61 -10.04 3.05 -9.49
N LEU A 62 -11.32 3.30 -9.63
CA LEU A 62 -11.92 4.54 -9.15
C LEU A 62 -11.78 4.65 -7.63
N ASN A 63 -12.03 3.54 -6.93
CA ASN A 63 -11.81 3.48 -5.48
C ASN A 63 -10.36 3.78 -5.12
N TYR A 64 -9.42 3.22 -5.89
CA TYR A 64 -8.00 3.45 -5.66
C TYR A 64 -7.63 4.92 -5.89
N LYS A 65 -8.21 5.57 -6.88
CA LYS A 65 -7.99 6.99 -7.11
C LYS A 65 -8.46 7.83 -5.92
N TRP A 66 -9.58 7.45 -5.31
CA TRP A 66 -10.05 8.11 -4.10
C TRP A 66 -9.05 7.91 -2.95
N VAL A 67 -8.52 6.71 -2.80
CA VAL A 67 -7.51 6.42 -1.78
C VAL A 67 -6.30 7.32 -1.98
N ASN A 68 -5.80 7.43 -3.21
CA ASN A 68 -4.66 8.30 -3.52
C ASN A 68 -4.97 9.77 -3.19
N PHE A 69 -6.20 10.20 -3.50
CA PHE A 69 -6.62 11.58 -3.24
C PHE A 69 -6.68 11.86 -1.74
N ILE A 70 -7.30 10.96 -0.97
CA ILE A 70 -7.47 11.14 0.47
C ILE A 70 -6.12 11.09 1.20
N THR A 71 -5.25 10.19 0.81
CA THR A 71 -3.95 10.03 1.47
C THR A 71 -2.88 10.99 0.98
N GLY A 72 -3.07 11.55 -0.21
CA GLY A 72 -2.03 12.38 -0.83
C GLY A 72 -0.83 11.57 -1.31
N ILE A 73 -1.01 10.26 -1.48
CA ILE A 73 0.03 9.36 -1.97
C ILE A 73 -0.35 8.92 -3.38
N GLN A 74 0.42 9.35 -4.38
CA GLN A 74 0.20 8.96 -5.76
C GLN A 74 1.13 7.79 -6.10
N LEU A 75 0.55 6.60 -6.11
CA LEU A 75 1.30 5.36 -6.37
C LEU A 75 0.64 4.63 -7.54
N PRO A 76 1.17 4.80 -8.76
CA PRO A 76 0.52 4.21 -9.94
C PRO A 76 0.56 2.69 -9.92
N ILE A 77 -0.53 2.08 -10.40
CA ILE A 77 -0.57 0.63 -10.58
C ILE A 77 0.43 0.27 -11.69
N GLY A 78 1.19 -0.77 -11.45
CA GLY A 78 2.24 -1.19 -12.38
C GLY A 78 3.64 -0.83 -11.92
N THR A 79 3.77 0.00 -10.88
CA THR A 79 5.06 0.26 -10.26
C THR A 79 5.56 -1.03 -9.61
N LYS A 80 6.85 -1.33 -9.79
CA LYS A 80 7.44 -2.54 -9.23
C LYS A 80 7.92 -2.27 -7.81
N ILE A 81 7.29 -2.94 -6.85
CA ILE A 81 7.56 -2.71 -5.43
C ILE A 81 7.79 -4.02 -4.71
N GLY A 82 8.89 -4.13 -3.98
CA GLY A 82 9.19 -5.28 -3.15
C GLY A 82 8.30 -5.34 -1.91
N LYS A 83 8.60 -6.27 -1.01
CA LYS A 83 7.81 -6.43 0.21
C LYS A 83 8.15 -5.36 1.24
N GLY A 84 7.23 -5.14 2.19
CA GLY A 84 7.50 -4.32 3.35
C GLY A 84 7.51 -2.83 3.07
N LEU A 85 6.63 -2.35 2.20
CA LEU A 85 6.50 -0.92 1.93
C LEU A 85 5.79 -0.22 3.08
N LYS A 86 6.31 0.94 3.47
CA LYS A 86 5.77 1.69 4.60
C LYS A 86 5.79 3.20 4.32
N PHE A 87 4.68 3.86 4.66
CA PHE A 87 4.56 5.31 4.60
C PHE A 87 4.26 5.83 6.02
N PRO A 88 5.30 6.17 6.83
CA PRO A 88 5.06 6.62 8.21
C PRO A 88 4.23 7.89 8.28
N HIS A 89 4.40 8.79 7.32
CA HIS A 89 3.63 10.01 7.18
C HIS A 89 3.16 10.13 5.76
N TYR A 90 1.89 10.48 5.60
CA TYR A 90 1.30 10.58 4.27
C TYR A 90 1.31 12.01 3.78
N SER A 91 0.79 12.21 2.58
CA SER A 91 0.62 13.52 1.95
C SER A 91 1.82 13.94 1.11
N CYS A 92 1.51 14.50 -0.05
CA CYS A 92 2.49 15.05 -0.99
C CYS A 92 3.55 14.04 -1.42
N ILE A 93 3.15 12.78 -1.60
CA ILE A 93 4.05 11.74 -2.09
C ILE A 93 3.66 11.44 -3.54
N VAL A 94 4.62 11.55 -4.45
CA VAL A 94 4.41 11.27 -5.87
C VAL A 94 5.43 10.27 -6.34
N ILE A 95 4.95 9.14 -6.86
CA ILE A 95 5.83 8.07 -7.33
C ILE A 95 5.56 7.83 -8.81
N SER A 96 6.62 7.85 -9.61
CA SER A 96 6.53 7.56 -11.04
C SER A 96 6.32 6.05 -11.25
N LYS A 97 5.49 5.70 -12.25
CA LYS A 97 5.24 4.30 -12.59
C LYS A 97 6.53 3.55 -12.95
N ARG A 98 7.54 4.23 -13.43
CA ARG A 98 8.81 3.62 -13.83
C ARG A 98 9.76 3.38 -12.65
N THR A 99 9.40 3.85 -11.48
CA THR A 99 10.22 3.63 -10.29
C THR A 99 10.23 2.16 -9.91
N ILE A 100 11.39 1.67 -9.48
CA ILE A 100 11.52 0.32 -8.92
C ILE A 100 11.89 0.48 -7.46
N ILE A 101 11.04 -0.04 -6.58
CA ILE A 101 11.23 0.07 -5.14
C ILE A 101 11.58 -1.31 -4.60
N GLY A 102 12.69 -1.38 -3.86
CA GLY A 102 13.15 -2.64 -3.28
C GLY A 102 12.37 -3.03 -2.03
N ASP A 103 12.86 -4.03 -1.32
CA ASP A 103 12.22 -4.53 -0.11
C ASP A 103 12.42 -3.57 1.07
N ASN A 104 11.43 -3.53 1.96
CA ASN A 104 11.49 -2.80 3.22
C ASN A 104 11.80 -1.30 3.05
N CYS A 105 11.22 -0.71 2.01
CA CYS A 105 11.38 0.71 1.75
C CYS A 105 10.45 1.54 2.63
N THR A 106 10.97 2.64 3.14
CA THR A 106 10.19 3.61 3.93
C THR A 106 10.19 4.92 3.16
N ILE A 107 8.99 5.46 2.93
CA ILE A 107 8.83 6.71 2.19
C ILE A 107 8.07 7.71 3.04
N TYR A 108 8.67 8.88 3.24
CA TYR A 108 8.09 9.93 4.07
C TYR A 108 7.34 10.94 3.21
N GLN A 109 6.59 11.81 3.89
CA GLN A 109 5.83 12.87 3.23
C GLN A 109 6.75 13.77 2.39
N GLY A 110 6.19 14.29 1.32
CA GLY A 110 6.90 15.23 0.46
C GLY A 110 7.91 14.62 -0.47
N VAL A 111 8.03 13.28 -0.49
CA VAL A 111 8.98 12.60 -1.37
C VAL A 111 8.42 12.49 -2.78
N THR A 112 9.25 12.80 -3.76
CA THR A 112 8.92 12.61 -5.16
C THR A 112 9.95 11.66 -5.78
N LEU A 113 9.47 10.52 -6.27
CA LEU A 113 10.30 9.57 -7.01
C LEU A 113 9.95 9.75 -8.48
N GLY A 114 10.70 10.61 -9.12
CA GLY A 114 10.40 11.01 -10.48
C GLY A 114 11.20 10.25 -11.52
N LYS A 115 10.84 10.52 -12.77
CA LYS A 115 11.54 10.01 -13.92
C LYS A 115 12.49 11.08 -14.43
N THR A 116 13.71 10.67 -14.76
CA THR A 116 14.66 11.56 -15.43
C THR A 116 14.57 11.46 -16.93
#